data_53e8ef68bdcdf8ccf8ebe0d2abc9adb1
#
_entry.id   53e8ef68bdcdf8ccf8ebe0d2abc9adb1
#
_cell.length_a   1.000
_cell.length_b   1.000
_cell.length_c   1.000
_cell.angle_alpha   90.00
_cell.angle_beta   90.00
_cell.angle_gamma   90.00
#
_symmetry.space_group_name_H-M   'P 1'
#
loop_
_entity.id
_entity.type
_entity.pdbx_description
1 polymer ?
#
loop_
_entity_poly.entity_id
_entity_poly.type
_entity_poly.pdbx_seq_one_letter_code
_entity_poly.pdbx_strand_id
1 'polypeptide(L)'
;QGLDMCIVNAGMLEVYDNIPKDRLELIEDVLLNRNPDATERLTDYAEKLAAEKTEDGKEKKPVLAWREQDVAKRLEYSLIKGITEFVDADTAEAFRELGSPLNVIEGPLMDGMKVVGQLFGDGKMFLPQVVKTARVMKRAVAALTPYIEQGSAANAHNSGKVLIATVKGDVHDIGKNIVRVILENYGFEVIDLGRDVPVETVVDTVREKDVHLVGLSA
;
A
#
# COMPACT_ATOMS: atom_id res chain seq x y z
N GLN A 1 -28.57 2.37 7.73
CA GLN A 1 -27.78 1.30 7.10
C GLN A 1 -27.90 -0.07 7.78
N GLY A 2 -28.84 -0.27 8.69
CA GLY A 2 -29.08 -1.55 9.36
C GLY A 2 -28.02 -1.94 10.40
N LEU A 3 -27.28 -0.97 10.94
CA LEU A 3 -26.37 -1.19 12.06
C LEU A 3 -27.18 -1.14 13.37
N ASP A 4 -27.29 -2.29 14.06
CA ASP A 4 -28.04 -2.39 15.31
C ASP A 4 -27.18 -2.16 16.56
N MET A 5 -25.89 -2.50 16.49
CA MET A 5 -24.96 -2.38 17.61
C MET A 5 -23.54 -2.07 17.13
N CYS A 6 -22.80 -1.31 17.94
CA CYS A 6 -21.38 -1.08 17.70
C CYS A 6 -20.59 -0.99 19.02
N ILE A 7 -19.31 -1.30 18.95
CA ILE A 7 -18.38 -1.12 20.07
C ILE A 7 -17.78 0.27 19.94
N VAL A 8 -18.01 1.13 20.95
CA VAL A 8 -17.55 2.52 20.96
C VAL A 8 -16.91 2.87 22.30
N ASN A 9 -16.02 3.86 22.27
CA ASN A 9 -15.59 4.54 23.50
C ASN A 9 -16.62 5.63 23.84
N ALA A 10 -17.42 5.40 24.86
CA ALA A 10 -18.51 6.32 25.26
C ALA A 10 -18.01 7.74 25.61
N GLY A 11 -16.75 7.85 26.11
CA GLY A 11 -16.14 9.16 26.43
C GLY A 11 -15.71 9.97 25.20
N MET A 12 -15.74 9.37 24.01
CA MET A 12 -15.36 10.00 22.75
C MET A 12 -16.57 10.25 21.83
N LEU A 13 -17.78 9.98 22.30
CA LEU A 13 -18.99 10.27 21.52
C LEU A 13 -19.22 11.76 21.45
N GLU A 14 -19.50 12.25 20.26
CA GLU A 14 -19.85 13.64 19.98
C GLU A 14 -21.31 13.73 19.52
N VAL A 15 -21.97 14.82 19.86
CA VAL A 15 -23.35 15.07 19.39
C VAL A 15 -23.28 15.36 17.89
N TYR A 16 -24.11 14.64 17.11
CA TYR A 16 -24.10 14.70 15.66
C TYR A 16 -24.20 16.12 15.10
N ASP A 17 -25.08 16.95 15.68
CA ASP A 17 -25.29 18.34 15.25
C ASP A 17 -24.12 19.29 15.56
N ASN A 18 -23.21 18.86 16.45
CA ASN A 18 -22.02 19.63 16.79
C ASN A 18 -20.82 19.33 15.88
N ILE A 19 -20.91 18.31 15.04
CA ILE A 19 -19.83 17.96 14.11
C ILE A 19 -19.80 18.99 12.98
N PRO A 20 -18.65 19.64 12.71
CA PRO A 20 -18.49 20.55 11.57
C PRO A 20 -18.95 19.89 10.26
N LYS A 21 -19.72 20.63 9.45
CA LYS A 21 -20.38 20.08 8.25
C LYS A 21 -19.40 19.47 7.25
N ASP A 22 -18.25 20.07 7.06
CA ASP A 22 -17.17 19.59 6.20
C ASP A 22 -16.63 18.23 6.66
N ARG A 23 -16.43 18.08 7.97
CA ARG A 23 -16.02 16.80 8.58
C ARG A 23 -17.13 15.76 8.49
N LEU A 24 -18.35 16.17 8.77
CA LEU A 24 -19.51 15.29 8.75
C LEU A 24 -19.71 14.67 7.37
N GLU A 25 -19.62 15.48 6.31
CA GLU A 25 -19.74 15.02 4.93
C GLU A 25 -18.70 13.95 4.59
N LEU A 26 -17.42 14.17 4.97
CA LEU A 26 -16.36 13.19 4.74
C LEU A 26 -16.58 11.88 5.50
N ILE A 27 -17.05 11.94 6.74
CA ILE A 27 -17.38 10.77 7.55
C ILE A 27 -18.56 10.00 6.94
N GLU A 28 -19.62 10.69 6.56
CA GLU A 28 -20.79 10.08 5.93
C GLU A 28 -20.46 9.44 4.58
N ASP A 29 -19.63 10.08 3.78
CA ASP A 29 -19.18 9.52 2.50
C ASP A 29 -18.53 8.15 2.67
N VAL A 30 -17.71 7.98 3.72
CA VAL A 30 -17.11 6.69 4.06
C VAL A 30 -18.16 5.69 4.58
N LEU A 31 -18.95 6.10 5.59
CA LEU A 31 -19.91 5.20 6.23
C LEU A 31 -21.01 4.73 5.28
N LEU A 32 -21.42 5.60 4.37
CA LEU A 32 -22.49 5.34 3.41
C LEU A 32 -21.96 4.83 2.07
N ASN A 33 -20.63 4.72 1.94
CA ASN A 33 -19.96 4.31 0.69
C ASN A 33 -20.45 5.10 -0.52
N ARG A 34 -20.49 6.44 -0.38
CA ARG A 34 -21.05 7.33 -1.41
C ARG A 34 -20.13 7.50 -2.63
N ASN A 35 -18.81 7.41 -2.41
CA ASN A 35 -17.85 7.47 -3.50
C ASN A 35 -16.61 6.63 -3.21
N PRO A 36 -15.89 6.18 -4.26
CA PRO A 36 -14.72 5.30 -4.11
C PRO A 36 -13.53 5.95 -3.40
N ASP A 37 -13.42 7.28 -3.42
CA ASP A 37 -12.30 8.03 -2.85
C ASP A 37 -12.58 8.52 -1.42
N ALA A 38 -13.75 8.17 -0.85
CA ALA A 38 -14.20 8.66 0.45
C ALA A 38 -13.17 8.41 1.57
N THR A 39 -12.61 7.22 1.65
CA THR A 39 -11.60 6.85 2.65
C THR A 39 -10.34 7.70 2.51
N GLU A 40 -9.88 7.94 1.29
CA GLU A 40 -8.69 8.74 1.01
C GLU A 40 -8.90 10.21 1.43
N ARG A 41 -10.03 10.79 1.05
CA ARG A 41 -10.41 12.15 1.42
C ARG A 41 -10.47 12.34 2.95
N LEU A 42 -11.07 11.40 3.67
CA LEU A 42 -11.13 11.45 5.13
C LEU A 42 -9.75 11.31 5.77
N THR A 43 -8.89 10.44 5.22
CA THR A 43 -7.51 10.27 5.71
C THR A 43 -6.69 11.55 5.51
N ASP A 44 -6.78 12.18 4.33
CA ASP A 44 -6.09 13.44 4.03
C ASP A 44 -6.56 14.58 4.96
N TYR A 45 -7.86 14.62 5.25
CA TYR A 45 -8.41 15.59 6.20
C TYR A 45 -7.88 15.35 7.62
N ALA A 46 -7.81 14.10 8.07
CA ALA A 46 -7.26 13.76 9.38
C ALA A 46 -5.77 14.10 9.51
N GLU A 47 -4.98 13.88 8.45
CA GLU A 47 -3.55 14.26 8.40
C GLU A 47 -3.37 15.79 8.48
N LYS A 48 -4.21 16.55 7.79
CA LYS A 48 -4.20 18.04 7.88
C LYS A 48 -4.52 18.52 9.28
N LEU A 49 -5.57 17.97 9.91
CA LEU A 49 -5.93 18.32 11.29
C LEU A 49 -4.83 17.95 12.30
N ALA A 50 -4.15 16.81 12.10
CA ALA A 50 -3.05 16.41 12.95
C ALA A 50 -1.85 17.37 12.81
N ALA A 51 -1.55 17.82 11.58
CA ALA A 51 -0.51 18.80 11.32
C ALA A 51 -0.83 20.18 11.95
N GLU A 52 -2.09 20.62 11.88
CA GLU A 52 -2.54 21.89 12.49
C GLU A 52 -2.45 21.87 14.03
N LYS A 53 -2.68 20.72 14.67
CA LYS A 53 -2.61 20.58 16.13
C LYS A 53 -1.18 20.54 16.68
N THR A 54 -0.20 20.26 15.86
CA THR A 54 1.22 20.17 16.27
C THR A 54 1.96 21.51 16.17
N GLU A 55 1.34 22.56 15.62
CA GLU A 55 1.97 23.86 15.45
C GLU A 55 1.18 24.99 16.12
N ASP A 56 1.76 25.56 17.17
CA ASP A 56 1.46 26.93 17.61
C ASP A 56 1.75 27.90 16.45
N GLY A 57 0.72 28.26 15.69
CA GLY A 57 0.60 29.55 15.01
C GLY A 57 1.59 29.93 13.90
N LYS A 58 2.12 29.00 13.10
CA LYS A 58 2.81 29.35 11.85
C LYS A 58 2.35 28.46 10.71
N GLU A 59 1.62 29.05 9.74
CA GLU A 59 1.45 28.46 8.41
C GLU A 59 2.81 28.16 7.81
N LYS A 60 3.26 26.90 7.90
CA LYS A 60 4.30 26.41 7.01
C LYS A 60 3.64 25.84 5.78
N LYS A 61 3.84 26.53 4.63
CA LYS A 61 3.76 25.87 3.33
C LYS A 61 4.46 24.52 3.44
N PRO A 62 3.94 23.43 2.84
CA PRO A 62 4.64 22.16 2.87
C PRO A 62 6.05 22.40 2.37
N VAL A 63 7.01 22.39 3.29
CA VAL A 63 8.40 22.65 2.95
C VAL A 63 8.83 21.48 2.11
N LEU A 64 9.06 21.71 0.82
CA LEU A 64 9.64 20.74 -0.12
C LEU A 64 11.11 20.43 0.21
N ALA A 65 11.56 20.69 1.44
CA ALA A 65 12.92 20.42 1.90
C ALA A 65 13.34 18.96 1.68
N TRP A 66 12.38 18.01 1.70
CA TRP A 66 12.67 16.63 1.37
C TRP A 66 13.04 16.44 -0.10
N ARG A 67 12.68 17.38 -0.98
CA ARG A 67 13.06 17.36 -2.40
C ARG A 67 14.54 17.68 -2.62
N GLU A 68 15.21 18.30 -1.64
CA GLU A 68 16.64 18.61 -1.69
C GLU A 68 17.52 17.40 -1.30
N GLN A 69 16.92 16.32 -0.81
CA GLN A 69 17.62 15.07 -0.48
C GLN A 69 17.99 14.29 -1.74
N ASP A 70 18.86 13.29 -1.55
CA ASP A 70 19.18 12.34 -2.61
C ASP A 70 17.94 11.58 -3.08
N VAL A 71 17.99 11.04 -4.29
CA VAL A 71 16.83 10.38 -4.92
C VAL A 71 16.33 9.19 -4.14
N ALA A 72 17.23 8.45 -3.48
CA ALA A 72 16.85 7.29 -2.67
C ALA A 72 16.00 7.72 -1.48
N LYS A 73 16.38 8.81 -0.79
CA LYS A 73 15.62 9.37 0.32
C LYS A 73 14.29 9.99 -0.12
N ARG A 74 14.26 10.58 -1.31
CA ARG A 74 13.00 11.10 -1.90
C ARG A 74 12.00 9.99 -2.18
N LEU A 75 12.45 8.85 -2.72
CA LEU A 75 11.60 7.67 -2.96
C LEU A 75 11.13 7.06 -1.65
N GLU A 76 12.03 6.89 -0.66
CA GLU A 76 11.67 6.43 0.69
C GLU A 76 10.59 7.33 1.31
N TYR A 77 10.77 8.64 1.28
CA TYR A 77 9.81 9.61 1.80
C TYR A 77 8.46 9.55 1.07
N SER A 78 8.49 9.43 -0.26
CA SER A 78 7.29 9.30 -1.08
C SER A 78 6.48 8.06 -0.72
N LEU A 79 7.15 6.94 -0.43
CA LEU A 79 6.51 5.70 0.05
C LEU A 79 5.88 5.89 1.43
N ILE A 80 6.63 6.44 2.39
CA ILE A 80 6.14 6.64 3.76
C ILE A 80 4.93 7.59 3.80
N LYS A 81 4.94 8.65 2.97
CA LYS A 81 3.88 9.67 2.91
C LYS A 81 2.80 9.39 1.89
N GLY A 82 2.95 8.37 1.04
CA GLY A 82 1.99 8.05 -0.01
C GLY A 82 1.93 9.10 -1.14
N ILE A 83 3.02 9.84 -1.40
CA ILE A 83 3.08 10.91 -2.39
C ILE A 83 3.39 10.30 -3.76
N THR A 84 2.47 10.44 -4.72
CA THR A 84 2.64 9.90 -6.08
C THR A 84 3.13 10.92 -7.10
N GLU A 85 3.09 12.20 -6.78
CA GLU A 85 3.32 13.31 -7.73
C GLU A 85 4.71 13.25 -8.40
N PHE A 86 5.76 12.92 -7.62
CA PHE A 86 7.15 12.96 -8.11
C PHE A 86 7.73 11.58 -8.42
N VAL A 87 6.96 10.51 -8.19
CA VAL A 87 7.46 9.13 -8.23
C VAL A 87 8.08 8.76 -9.57
N ASP A 88 7.46 9.13 -10.69
CA ASP A 88 7.95 8.77 -12.02
C ASP A 88 9.32 9.43 -12.30
N ALA A 89 9.46 10.72 -11.96
CA ALA A 89 10.69 11.46 -12.15
C ALA A 89 11.82 10.95 -11.24
N ASP A 90 11.51 10.72 -9.96
CA ASP A 90 12.47 10.22 -8.99
C ASP A 90 12.90 8.78 -9.30
N THR A 91 11.97 7.94 -9.76
CA THR A 91 12.28 6.56 -10.18
C THR A 91 13.19 6.55 -11.41
N ALA A 92 12.93 7.41 -12.40
CA ALA A 92 13.78 7.54 -13.58
C ALA A 92 15.17 8.08 -13.24
N GLU A 93 15.28 8.99 -12.27
CA GLU A 93 16.57 9.49 -11.76
C GLU A 93 17.32 8.39 -11.03
N ALA A 94 16.66 7.67 -10.11
CA ALA A 94 17.27 6.54 -9.39
C ALA A 94 17.74 5.44 -10.34
N PHE A 95 16.99 5.15 -11.40
CA PHE A 95 17.40 4.19 -12.43
C PHE A 95 18.67 4.63 -13.14
N ARG A 96 18.80 5.92 -13.48
CA ARG A 96 20.04 6.46 -14.13
C ARG A 96 21.25 6.37 -13.20
N GLU A 97 21.06 6.61 -11.90
CA GLU A 97 22.15 6.56 -10.91
C GLU A 97 22.57 5.12 -10.58
N LEU A 98 21.61 4.21 -10.40
CA LEU A 98 21.84 2.84 -9.96
C LEU A 98 22.08 1.85 -11.12
N GLY A 99 21.81 2.27 -12.35
CA GLY A 99 22.09 1.53 -13.59
C GLY A 99 21.26 0.26 -13.81
N SER A 100 20.40 -0.13 -12.86
CA SER A 100 19.56 -1.32 -12.95
C SER A 100 18.19 -1.08 -12.34
N PRO A 101 17.08 -1.48 -13.02
CA PRO A 101 15.74 -1.42 -12.43
C PRO A 101 15.64 -2.21 -11.12
N LEU A 102 16.29 -3.38 -11.04
CA LEU A 102 16.31 -4.22 -9.84
C LEU A 102 16.97 -3.49 -8.66
N ASN A 103 18.08 -2.79 -8.88
CA ASN A 103 18.74 -2.04 -7.82
C ASN A 103 17.85 -0.92 -7.27
N VAL A 104 16.99 -0.32 -8.09
CA VAL A 104 16.00 0.68 -7.62
C VAL A 104 14.92 0.02 -6.76
N ILE A 105 14.46 -1.15 -7.17
CA ILE A 105 13.42 -1.88 -6.44
C ILE A 105 13.97 -2.42 -5.11
N GLU A 106 15.08 -3.17 -5.14
CA GLU A 106 15.67 -3.83 -3.98
C GLU A 106 16.33 -2.85 -2.99
N GLY A 107 16.77 -1.69 -3.48
CA GLY A 107 17.33 -0.62 -2.68
C GLY A 107 16.25 0.34 -2.16
N PRO A 108 16.18 1.57 -2.70
CA PRO A 108 15.38 2.64 -2.12
C PRO A 108 13.88 2.31 -1.98
N LEU A 109 13.29 1.55 -2.90
CA LEU A 109 11.87 1.22 -2.80
C LEU A 109 11.61 0.20 -1.69
N MET A 110 12.42 -0.85 -1.58
CA MET A 110 12.27 -1.83 -0.50
C MET A 110 12.69 -1.29 0.86
N ASP A 111 13.67 -0.40 0.93
CA ASP A 111 14.03 0.26 2.19
C ASP A 111 12.89 1.13 2.71
N GLY A 112 12.22 1.88 1.82
CA GLY A 112 11.00 2.60 2.18
C GLY A 112 9.88 1.67 2.65
N MET A 113 9.68 0.53 1.98
CA MET A 113 8.67 -0.46 2.39
C MET A 113 8.97 -1.11 3.74
N LYS A 114 10.24 -1.34 4.08
CA LYS A 114 10.63 -1.83 5.43
C LYS A 114 10.22 -0.84 6.52
N VAL A 115 10.46 0.46 6.29
CA VAL A 115 10.06 1.52 7.23
C VAL A 115 8.53 1.55 7.38
N VAL A 116 7.79 1.46 6.27
CA VAL A 116 6.32 1.40 6.29
C VAL A 116 5.84 0.18 7.07
N GLY A 117 6.42 -0.99 6.84
CA GLY A 117 6.09 -2.22 7.57
C GLY A 117 6.33 -2.09 9.06
N GLN A 118 7.43 -1.47 9.48
CA GLN A 118 7.73 -1.21 10.88
C GLN A 118 6.73 -0.22 11.50
N LEU A 119 6.43 0.89 10.83
CA LEU A 119 5.45 1.87 11.29
C LEU A 119 4.05 1.27 11.44
N PHE A 120 3.67 0.39 10.53
CA PHE A 120 2.40 -0.33 10.60
C PHE A 120 2.39 -1.32 11.76
N GLY A 121 3.46 -2.12 11.93
CA GLY A 121 3.60 -3.06 13.04
C GLY A 121 3.61 -2.37 14.41
N ASP A 122 4.20 -1.18 14.50
CA ASP A 122 4.21 -0.34 15.72
C ASP A 122 2.88 0.38 15.99
N GLY A 123 1.87 0.24 15.12
CA GLY A 123 0.60 0.96 15.22
C GLY A 123 0.70 2.47 14.94
N LYS A 124 1.81 2.92 14.34
CA LYS A 124 2.03 4.34 13.98
C LYS A 124 1.54 4.69 12.58
N MET A 125 1.22 3.68 11.78
CA MET A 125 0.64 3.80 10.45
C MET A 125 -0.60 2.90 10.35
N PHE A 126 -1.64 3.38 9.68
CA PHE A 126 -2.90 2.66 9.52
C PHE A 126 -3.09 2.12 8.10
N LEU A 127 -3.97 1.15 7.94
CA LEU A 127 -4.21 0.47 6.67
C LEU A 127 -4.43 1.42 5.47
N PRO A 128 -5.23 2.51 5.55
CA PRO A 128 -5.38 3.44 4.43
C PRO A 128 -4.06 4.08 3.97
N GLN A 129 -3.14 4.36 4.90
CA GLN A 129 -1.81 4.89 4.58
C GLN A 129 -0.95 3.83 3.88
N VAL A 130 -1.02 2.56 4.32
CA VAL A 130 -0.35 1.44 3.63
C VAL A 130 -0.87 1.26 2.21
N VAL A 131 -2.18 1.45 1.98
CA VAL A 131 -2.77 1.42 0.63
C VAL A 131 -2.22 2.55 -0.25
N LYS A 132 -2.04 3.76 0.30
CA LYS A 132 -1.38 4.87 -0.41
C LYS A 132 0.06 4.51 -0.77
N THR A 133 0.82 3.95 0.17
CA THR A 133 2.19 3.45 -0.07
C THR A 133 2.23 2.42 -1.20
N ALA A 134 1.28 1.46 -1.21
CA ALA A 134 1.19 0.46 -2.27
C ALA A 134 0.95 1.09 -3.65
N ARG A 135 0.19 2.18 -3.75
CA ARG A 135 0.03 2.94 -5.00
C ARG A 135 1.35 3.57 -5.46
N VAL A 136 2.12 4.15 -4.53
CA VAL A 136 3.45 4.71 -4.83
C VAL A 136 4.36 3.63 -5.37
N MET A 137 4.45 2.49 -4.67
CA MET A 137 5.24 1.34 -5.09
C MET A 137 4.84 0.83 -6.47
N LYS A 138 3.54 0.62 -6.69
CA LYS A 138 3.01 0.19 -7.99
C LYS A 138 3.37 1.15 -9.11
N ARG A 139 3.29 2.46 -8.87
CA ARG A 139 3.64 3.49 -9.85
C ARG A 139 5.13 3.49 -10.17
N ALA A 140 5.99 3.37 -9.15
CA ALA A 140 7.43 3.28 -9.33
C ALA A 140 7.82 2.04 -10.15
N VAL A 141 7.26 0.87 -9.82
CA VAL A 141 7.51 -0.37 -10.57
C VAL A 141 6.99 -0.27 -12.01
N ALA A 142 5.81 0.33 -12.23
CA ALA A 142 5.29 0.55 -13.57
C ALA A 142 6.22 1.43 -14.43
N ALA A 143 6.85 2.45 -13.83
CA ALA A 143 7.85 3.28 -14.52
C ALA A 143 9.11 2.51 -14.89
N LEU A 144 9.47 1.46 -14.15
CA LEU A 144 10.63 0.60 -14.42
C LEU A 144 10.33 -0.57 -15.35
N THR A 145 9.07 -0.97 -15.48
CA THR A 145 8.64 -2.15 -16.29
C THR A 145 9.19 -2.14 -17.72
N PRO A 146 9.15 -1.03 -18.49
CA PRO A 146 9.70 -1.01 -19.84
C PRO A 146 11.20 -1.31 -19.92
N TYR A 147 11.96 -0.92 -18.89
CA TYR A 147 13.41 -1.19 -18.81
C TYR A 147 13.69 -2.62 -18.36
N ILE A 148 12.85 -3.20 -17.51
CA ILE A 148 12.90 -4.61 -17.12
C ILE A 148 12.63 -5.48 -18.34
N GLU A 149 11.60 -5.19 -19.12
CA GLU A 149 11.24 -5.94 -20.32
C GLU A 149 12.31 -5.85 -21.42
N GLN A 150 12.90 -4.68 -21.63
CA GLN A 150 14.01 -4.50 -22.58
C GLN A 150 15.27 -5.26 -22.15
N GLY A 151 15.58 -5.31 -20.85
CA GLY A 151 16.65 -6.13 -20.29
C GLY A 151 16.34 -7.63 -20.30
N SER A 152 15.06 -8.00 -20.24
CA SER A 152 14.56 -9.38 -20.22
C SER A 152 14.53 -10.06 -21.59
N ALA A 153 14.76 -9.36 -22.68
CA ALA A 153 15.05 -9.99 -23.96
C ALA A 153 16.32 -10.88 -23.89
N ALA A 154 17.17 -10.66 -22.86
CA ALA A 154 18.34 -11.51 -22.56
C ALA A 154 18.12 -12.47 -21.38
N ASN A 155 17.15 -12.22 -20.50
CA ASN A 155 16.84 -13.08 -19.34
C ASN A 155 15.33 -12.92 -19.04
N ALA A 156 14.51 -13.75 -19.65
CA ALA A 156 13.13 -13.94 -19.22
C ALA A 156 13.17 -14.60 -17.82
N HIS A 157 13.39 -13.84 -16.78
CA HIS A 157 13.09 -14.27 -15.43
C HIS A 157 11.56 -14.24 -15.27
N ASN A 158 10.96 -15.34 -15.72
CA ASN A 158 9.79 -15.86 -15.08
C ASN A 158 10.26 -16.17 -13.66
N SER A 159 10.04 -15.26 -12.71
CA SER A 159 10.47 -15.41 -11.31
C SER A 159 9.83 -16.61 -10.64
N GLY A 160 9.00 -17.33 -11.38
CA GLY A 160 8.29 -18.52 -10.96
C GLY A 160 6.81 -18.25 -10.65
N LYS A 161 6.10 -19.34 -10.37
CA LYS A 161 4.69 -19.32 -10.02
C LYS A 161 4.54 -19.45 -8.51
N VAL A 162 3.75 -18.57 -7.92
CA VAL A 162 3.41 -18.59 -6.49
C VAL A 162 1.91 -18.75 -6.35
N LEU A 163 1.49 -19.76 -5.61
CA LEU A 163 0.10 -19.90 -5.22
C LEU A 163 -0.09 -19.30 -3.84
N ILE A 164 -1.13 -18.49 -3.68
CA ILE A 164 -1.53 -17.98 -2.39
C ILE A 164 -2.99 -18.30 -2.08
N ALA A 165 -3.27 -18.61 -0.82
CA ALA A 165 -4.62 -18.91 -0.36
C ALA A 165 -4.77 -18.57 1.12
N THR A 166 -5.98 -18.21 1.54
CA THR A 166 -6.37 -18.25 2.95
C THR A 166 -6.97 -19.62 3.24
N VAL A 167 -6.46 -20.28 4.27
CA VAL A 167 -6.82 -21.68 4.58
C VAL A 167 -8.29 -21.83 4.93
N LYS A 168 -8.80 -23.05 4.80
CA LYS A 168 -10.18 -23.38 5.17
C LYS A 168 -10.47 -23.04 6.64
N GLY A 169 -11.59 -22.35 6.86
CA GLY A 169 -12.03 -21.88 8.17
C GLY A 169 -11.57 -20.47 8.49
N ASP A 170 -10.70 -19.86 7.67
CA ASP A 170 -10.27 -18.47 7.83
C ASP A 170 -10.79 -17.59 6.68
N VAL A 171 -11.27 -16.40 7.04
CA VAL A 171 -11.82 -15.40 6.11
C VAL A 171 -10.96 -14.13 6.01
N HIS A 172 -9.86 -14.06 6.78
CA HIS A 172 -8.97 -12.91 6.81
C HIS A 172 -8.03 -12.92 5.61
N ASP A 173 -8.32 -12.11 4.60
CA ASP A 173 -7.58 -12.09 3.34
C ASP A 173 -6.80 -10.79 3.08
N ILE A 174 -6.89 -9.79 3.97
CA ILE A 174 -6.23 -8.49 3.77
C ILE A 174 -4.71 -8.67 3.68
N GLY A 175 -4.11 -9.39 4.62
CA GLY A 175 -2.66 -9.68 4.61
C GLY A 175 -2.23 -10.43 3.36
N LYS A 176 -2.97 -11.47 2.97
CA LYS A 176 -2.74 -12.23 1.75
C LYS A 176 -2.78 -11.35 0.49
N ASN A 177 -3.77 -10.44 0.40
CA ASN A 177 -3.91 -9.55 -0.75
C ASN A 177 -2.77 -8.53 -0.84
N ILE A 178 -2.23 -8.07 0.29
CA ILE A 178 -1.03 -7.21 0.31
C ILE A 178 0.18 -8.00 -0.22
N VAL A 179 0.39 -9.22 0.27
CA VAL A 179 1.48 -10.09 -0.19
C VAL A 179 1.35 -10.38 -1.69
N ARG A 180 0.12 -10.63 -2.20
CA ARG A 180 -0.12 -10.80 -3.63
C ARG A 180 0.42 -9.62 -4.45
N VAL A 181 0.01 -8.41 -4.09
CA VAL A 181 0.44 -7.19 -4.81
C VAL A 181 1.97 -7.05 -4.80
N ILE A 182 2.61 -7.36 -3.69
CA ILE A 182 4.07 -7.32 -3.58
C ILE A 182 4.71 -8.36 -4.52
N LEU A 183 4.27 -9.61 -4.49
CA LEU A 183 4.81 -10.69 -5.34
C LEU A 183 4.61 -10.41 -6.82
N GLU A 184 3.42 -9.93 -7.22
CA GLU A 184 3.15 -9.50 -8.61
C GLU A 184 4.12 -8.39 -9.04
N ASN A 185 4.45 -7.45 -8.14
CA ASN A 185 5.43 -6.38 -8.40
C ASN A 185 6.88 -6.90 -8.53
N TYR A 186 7.19 -8.06 -7.93
CA TYR A 186 8.48 -8.75 -8.09
C TYR A 186 8.54 -9.65 -9.34
N GLY A 187 7.50 -9.64 -10.17
CA GLY A 187 7.44 -10.41 -11.42
C GLY A 187 7.10 -11.88 -11.25
N PHE A 188 6.54 -12.27 -10.10
CA PHE A 188 5.97 -13.60 -9.93
C PHE A 188 4.59 -13.71 -10.60
N GLU A 189 4.31 -14.83 -11.22
CA GLU A 189 2.95 -15.22 -11.59
C GLU A 189 2.22 -15.67 -10.32
N VAL A 190 1.29 -14.85 -9.80
CA VAL A 190 0.56 -15.18 -8.57
C VAL A 190 -0.80 -15.80 -8.89
N ILE A 191 -1.01 -17.02 -8.41
CA ILE A 191 -2.26 -17.74 -8.47
C ILE A 191 -2.96 -17.57 -7.13
N ASP A 192 -3.95 -16.69 -7.05
CA ASP A 192 -4.72 -16.44 -5.84
C ASP A 192 -6.00 -17.29 -5.83
N LEU A 193 -6.08 -18.24 -4.91
CA LEU A 193 -7.27 -19.08 -4.73
C LEU A 193 -8.36 -18.43 -3.87
N GLY A 194 -8.09 -17.26 -3.30
CA GLY A 194 -9.04 -16.57 -2.44
C GLY A 194 -8.96 -17.03 -0.98
N ARG A 195 -10.11 -17.09 -0.32
CA ARG A 195 -10.27 -17.39 1.10
C ARG A 195 -11.07 -18.64 1.34
N ASP A 196 -10.97 -19.21 2.56
CA ASP A 196 -11.69 -20.42 2.97
C ASP A 196 -11.43 -21.60 2.01
N VAL A 197 -10.16 -21.78 1.59
CA VAL A 197 -9.77 -22.72 0.55
C VAL A 197 -9.48 -24.09 1.15
N PRO A 198 -10.17 -25.15 0.69
CA PRO A 198 -9.85 -26.53 1.09
C PRO A 198 -8.44 -26.94 0.70
N VAL A 199 -7.80 -27.78 1.53
CA VAL A 199 -6.42 -28.22 1.30
C VAL A 199 -6.28 -29.02 0.00
N GLU A 200 -7.30 -29.78 -0.35
CA GLU A 200 -7.36 -30.56 -1.59
C GLU A 200 -7.25 -29.64 -2.81
N THR A 201 -7.99 -28.50 -2.80
CA THR A 201 -7.95 -27.51 -3.88
C THR A 201 -6.56 -26.91 -4.04
N VAL A 202 -5.88 -26.63 -2.92
CA VAL A 202 -4.49 -26.13 -2.96
C VAL A 202 -3.57 -27.15 -3.61
N VAL A 203 -3.63 -28.43 -3.16
CA VAL A 203 -2.77 -29.51 -3.64
C VAL A 203 -3.01 -29.79 -5.13
N ASP A 204 -4.26 -29.83 -5.55
CA ASP A 204 -4.62 -30.09 -6.95
C ASP A 204 -4.15 -28.96 -7.86
N THR A 205 -4.34 -27.69 -7.43
CA THR A 205 -3.86 -26.53 -8.20
C THR A 205 -2.33 -26.49 -8.30
N VAL A 206 -1.62 -26.84 -7.23
CA VAL A 206 -0.15 -26.92 -7.25
C VAL A 206 0.34 -27.89 -8.31
N ARG A 207 -0.29 -29.09 -8.39
CA ARG A 207 0.05 -30.13 -9.37
C ARG A 207 -0.32 -29.72 -10.79
N GLU A 208 -1.51 -29.13 -10.96
CA GLU A 208 -2.03 -28.76 -12.28
C GLU A 208 -1.25 -27.58 -12.90
N LYS A 209 -0.88 -26.61 -12.08
CA LYS A 209 -0.27 -25.35 -12.54
C LYS A 209 1.26 -25.35 -12.49
N ASP A 210 1.90 -26.40 -12.01
CA ASP A 210 3.34 -26.48 -11.81
C ASP A 210 3.86 -25.30 -10.96
N VAL A 211 3.33 -25.21 -9.75
CA VAL A 211 3.61 -24.10 -8.82
C VAL A 211 4.92 -24.34 -8.08
N HIS A 212 5.76 -23.31 -7.99
CA HIS A 212 7.08 -23.39 -7.35
C HIS A 212 7.05 -23.08 -5.85
N LEU A 213 6.12 -22.21 -5.41
CA LEU A 213 6.00 -21.77 -4.02
C LEU A 213 4.54 -21.64 -3.62
N VAL A 214 4.21 -22.06 -2.40
CA VAL A 214 2.86 -21.93 -1.83
C VAL A 214 2.92 -21.04 -0.58
N GLY A 215 2.12 -19.98 -0.56
CA GLY A 215 1.89 -19.12 0.58
C GLY A 215 0.48 -19.33 1.14
N LEU A 216 0.38 -19.69 2.42
CA LEU A 216 -0.89 -19.88 3.10
C LEU A 216 -1.04 -18.86 4.21
N SER A 217 -2.20 -18.20 4.26
CA SER A 217 -2.62 -17.30 5.34
C SER A 217 -3.60 -18.02 6.25
N ALA A 218 -3.40 -17.87 7.57
CA ALA A 218 -4.26 -18.40 8.61
C ALA A 218 -4.42 -17.37 9.73
#